data_26735fc6f771d723bed5cd375d9d8eb9
#
_entry.id   26735fc6f771d723bed5cd375d9d8eb9
#
_cell.length_a   1.000
_cell.length_b   1.000
_cell.length_c   1.000
_cell.angle_alpha   90.00
_cell.angle_beta   90.00
_cell.angle_gamma   90.00
#
_symmetry.space_group_name_H-M   'P 1'
#
loop_
_entity.id
_entity.type
_entity.pdbx_description
1 polymer ?
#
loop_
_entity_poly.entity_id
_entity_poly.type
_entity_poly.pdbx_seq_one_letter_code
_entity_poly.pdbx_strand_id
1 'polypeptide(L)'
;MANREELGIIRGARAGDAVCQLALGKLYLFGGAGLPLSLPTALHWLNRAALQEQDEAWMLIGNYVPFEHAQHCLPSALSWYDRAYDAGVEQAGLVLAQLVLNHAAPPEALHLRDKALLALETAARGGSAEAQWLLAHQTGAPAPA
;
A
#
# COMPACT_ATOMS: atom_id res chain seq x y z
N MET A 1 -4.31 25.07 -12.67
CA MET A 1 -3.09 25.67 -12.12
C MET A 1 -3.03 25.48 -10.62
N ALA A 2 -1.89 25.10 -10.09
CA ALA A 2 -1.72 24.99 -8.63
C ALA A 2 -1.84 26.37 -8.00
N ASN A 3 -2.52 26.47 -6.85
CA ASN A 3 -2.65 27.71 -6.10
C ASN A 3 -1.36 27.98 -5.28
N ARG A 4 -1.32 29.13 -4.58
CA ARG A 4 -0.14 29.52 -3.80
C ARG A 4 0.21 28.50 -2.71
N GLU A 5 -0.80 27.97 -2.03
CA GLU A 5 -0.61 26.97 -0.99
C GLU A 5 -0.03 25.66 -1.57
N GLU A 6 -0.57 25.21 -2.69
CA GLU A 6 -0.09 24.02 -3.37
C GLU A 6 1.34 24.19 -3.87
N LEU A 7 1.69 25.37 -4.37
CA LEU A 7 3.06 25.67 -4.80
C LEU A 7 4.04 25.60 -3.62
N GLY A 8 3.63 26.07 -2.44
CA GLY A 8 4.43 25.96 -1.22
C GLY A 8 4.66 24.52 -0.82
N ILE A 9 3.63 23.68 -0.92
CA ILE A 9 3.73 22.25 -0.63
C ILE A 9 4.68 21.57 -1.62
N ILE A 10 4.59 21.89 -2.91
CA ILE A 10 5.46 21.32 -3.93
C ILE A 10 6.93 21.68 -3.64
N ARG A 11 7.19 22.93 -3.32
CA ARG A 11 8.56 23.37 -2.97
C ARG A 11 9.11 22.66 -1.75
N GLY A 12 8.30 22.53 -0.69
CA GLY A 12 8.69 21.84 0.53
C GLY A 12 8.97 20.37 0.28
N ALA A 13 8.12 19.71 -0.50
CA ALA A 13 8.28 18.31 -0.84
C ALA A 13 9.58 18.07 -1.62
N ARG A 14 9.89 18.93 -2.60
CA ARG A 14 11.13 18.84 -3.38
C ARG A 14 12.36 19.12 -2.54
N ALA A 15 12.22 19.94 -1.50
CA ALA A 15 13.29 20.24 -0.58
C ALA A 15 13.53 19.12 0.44
N GLY A 16 12.68 18.10 0.47
CA GLY A 16 12.83 16.95 1.37
C GLY A 16 11.97 16.99 2.62
N ASP A 17 11.04 17.94 2.74
CA ASP A 17 10.17 18.05 3.89
C ASP A 17 9.12 16.93 3.88
N ALA A 18 9.17 16.05 4.89
CA ALA A 18 8.28 14.88 4.97
C ALA A 18 6.79 15.26 5.05
N VAL A 19 6.46 16.30 5.79
CA VAL A 19 5.08 16.76 5.93
C VAL A 19 4.55 17.27 4.59
N CYS A 20 5.37 18.01 3.85
CA CYS A 20 5.01 18.48 2.51
C CYS A 20 4.90 17.33 1.51
N GLN A 21 5.76 16.33 1.61
CA GLN A 21 5.68 15.13 0.77
C GLN A 21 4.40 14.36 1.02
N LEU A 22 4.00 14.21 2.28
CA LEU A 22 2.72 13.58 2.65
C LEU A 22 1.54 14.38 2.09
N ALA A 23 1.56 15.70 2.26
CA ALA A 23 0.51 16.57 1.75
C ALA A 23 0.42 16.51 0.22
N LEU A 24 1.55 16.50 -0.46
CA LEU A 24 1.58 16.41 -1.92
C LEU A 24 1.07 15.05 -2.41
N GLY A 25 1.44 13.99 -1.74
CA GLY A 25 0.91 12.67 -2.02
C GLY A 25 -0.60 12.60 -1.91
N LYS A 26 -1.17 13.23 -0.87
CA LYS A 26 -2.63 13.32 -0.69
C LYS A 26 -3.29 14.11 -1.82
N LEU A 27 -2.68 15.19 -2.27
CA LEU A 27 -3.22 15.99 -3.38
C LEU A 27 -3.33 15.17 -4.65
N TYR A 28 -2.31 14.38 -4.99
CA TYR A 28 -2.35 13.51 -6.16
C TYR A 28 -3.28 12.31 -5.99
N LEU A 29 -3.51 11.88 -4.75
CA LEU A 29 -4.37 10.73 -4.46
C LEU A 29 -5.86 11.11 -4.47
N PHE A 30 -6.19 12.25 -3.86
CA PHE A 30 -7.57 12.68 -3.67
C PHE A 30 -7.98 13.85 -4.56
N GLY A 31 -7.03 14.55 -5.16
CA GLY A 31 -7.25 15.72 -5.97
C GLY A 31 -7.00 17.01 -5.21
N GLY A 32 -6.53 18.02 -5.92
CA GLY A 32 -6.34 19.38 -5.43
C GLY A 32 -6.70 20.35 -6.54
N ALA A 33 -6.93 21.60 -6.20
CA ALA A 33 -7.50 22.61 -7.09
C ALA A 33 -6.73 22.86 -8.38
N GLY A 34 -5.53 22.40 -8.55
CA GLY A 34 -4.77 22.58 -9.78
C GLY A 34 -3.94 21.37 -10.14
N LEU A 35 -4.12 20.27 -9.43
CA LEU A 35 -3.33 19.06 -9.66
C LEU A 35 -4.23 17.91 -10.10
N PRO A 36 -3.86 17.20 -11.17
CA PRO A 36 -4.64 16.05 -11.62
C PRO A 36 -4.44 14.86 -10.70
N LEU A 37 -5.44 14.00 -10.61
CA LEU A 37 -5.31 12.72 -9.91
C LEU A 37 -4.26 11.87 -10.61
N SER A 38 -3.35 11.31 -9.85
CA SER A 38 -2.31 10.41 -10.38
C SER A 38 -1.82 9.46 -9.29
N LEU A 39 -2.26 8.22 -9.36
CA LEU A 39 -1.85 7.21 -8.39
C LEU A 39 -0.33 6.97 -8.40
N PRO A 40 0.34 6.84 -9.55
CA PRO A 40 1.80 6.66 -9.55
C PRO A 40 2.55 7.84 -8.91
N THR A 41 2.12 9.07 -9.17
CA THR A 41 2.73 10.26 -8.59
C THR A 41 2.45 10.35 -7.08
N ALA A 42 1.22 10.03 -6.68
CA ALA A 42 0.87 9.97 -5.26
C ALA A 42 1.77 8.98 -4.52
N LEU A 43 1.95 7.78 -5.08
CA LEU A 43 2.83 6.76 -4.52
C LEU A 43 4.26 7.23 -4.38
N HIS A 44 4.77 7.94 -5.38
CA HIS A 44 6.14 8.48 -5.34
C HIS A 44 6.34 9.36 -4.11
N TRP A 45 5.42 10.29 -3.85
CA TRP A 45 5.53 11.20 -2.71
C TRP A 45 5.19 10.53 -1.38
N LEU A 46 4.17 9.67 -1.36
CA LEU A 46 3.81 8.94 -0.15
C LEU A 46 4.93 8.01 0.31
N ASN A 47 5.59 7.33 -0.61
CA ASN A 47 6.72 6.47 -0.29
C ASN A 47 7.87 7.28 0.32
N ARG A 48 8.18 8.44 -0.23
CA ARG A 48 9.22 9.31 0.30
C ARG A 48 8.89 9.82 1.70
N ALA A 49 7.64 10.22 1.93
CA ALA A 49 7.19 10.63 3.25
C ALA A 49 7.26 9.48 4.25
N ALA A 50 6.84 8.30 3.82
CA ALA A 50 6.84 7.10 4.66
C ALA A 50 8.26 6.71 5.10
N LEU A 51 9.24 6.85 4.21
CA LEU A 51 10.65 6.60 4.54
C LEU A 51 11.21 7.59 5.57
N GLN A 52 10.54 8.71 5.78
CA GLN A 52 10.86 9.69 6.81
C GLN A 52 9.94 9.58 8.03
N GLU A 53 9.41 8.36 8.26
CA GLU A 53 8.62 8.02 9.45
C GLU A 53 7.25 8.70 9.52
N GLN A 54 6.67 9.06 8.38
CA GLN A 54 5.29 9.53 8.32
C GLN A 54 4.35 8.32 8.22
N ASP A 55 3.92 7.79 9.35
CA ASP A 55 3.10 6.57 9.41
C ASP A 55 1.80 6.69 8.63
N GLU A 56 1.20 7.88 8.58
CA GLU A 56 0.00 8.11 7.79
C GLU A 56 0.23 7.78 6.31
N ALA A 57 1.44 7.99 5.80
CA ALA A 57 1.75 7.66 4.41
C ALA A 57 1.66 6.15 4.15
N TRP A 58 2.17 5.33 5.06
CA TRP A 58 2.03 3.87 4.92
C TRP A 58 0.57 3.44 4.98
N MET A 59 -0.21 4.07 5.85
CA MET A 59 -1.63 3.79 5.97
C MET A 59 -2.39 4.15 4.69
N LEU A 60 -2.05 5.28 4.08
CA LEU A 60 -2.67 5.70 2.82
C LEU A 60 -2.34 4.73 1.69
N ILE A 61 -1.09 4.30 1.60
CA ILE A 61 -0.68 3.31 0.60
C ILE A 61 -1.50 2.03 0.78
N GLY A 62 -1.58 1.53 2.02
CA GLY A 62 -2.30 0.29 2.31
C GLY A 62 -3.80 0.37 2.03
N ASN A 63 -4.41 1.53 2.20
CA ASN A 63 -5.85 1.70 2.01
C ASN A 63 -6.24 2.02 0.57
N TYR A 64 -5.41 2.74 -0.17
CA TYR A 64 -5.82 3.31 -1.46
C TYR A 64 -5.08 2.75 -2.68
N VAL A 65 -3.99 2.03 -2.48
CA VAL A 65 -3.27 1.41 -3.60
C VAL A 65 -3.73 -0.04 -3.71
N PRO A 66 -4.43 -0.42 -4.78
CA PRO A 66 -4.95 -1.79 -4.92
C PRO A 66 -3.89 -2.76 -5.42
N PHE A 67 -4.17 -4.05 -5.24
CA PHE A 67 -3.30 -5.13 -5.72
C PHE A 67 -3.00 -5.00 -7.21
N GLU A 68 -3.99 -4.63 -8.01
CA GLU A 68 -3.85 -4.51 -9.48
C GLU A 68 -2.75 -3.52 -9.86
N HIS A 69 -2.56 -2.47 -9.07
CA HIS A 69 -1.47 -1.51 -9.30
C HIS A 69 -0.18 -2.00 -8.65
N ALA A 70 -0.26 -2.51 -7.42
CA ALA A 70 0.90 -2.92 -6.64
C ALA A 70 1.69 -4.03 -7.31
N GLN A 71 1.03 -4.97 -8.00
CA GLN A 71 1.71 -6.07 -8.69
C GLN A 71 2.69 -5.60 -9.76
N HIS A 72 2.50 -4.39 -10.28
CA HIS A 72 3.40 -3.80 -11.27
C HIS A 72 4.56 -3.03 -10.64
N CYS A 73 4.59 -2.94 -9.32
CA CYS A 73 5.59 -2.17 -8.56
C CYS A 73 6.50 -3.06 -7.70
N LEU A 74 6.53 -4.36 -7.97
CA LEU A 74 7.38 -5.29 -7.24
C LEU A 74 8.86 -5.05 -7.59
N PRO A 75 9.79 -5.26 -6.64
CA PRO A 75 9.55 -5.72 -5.26
C PRO A 75 9.19 -4.60 -4.26
N SER A 76 9.24 -3.33 -4.65
CA SER A 76 9.02 -2.20 -3.74
C SER A 76 7.68 -2.27 -3.01
N ALA A 77 6.64 -2.75 -3.69
CA ALA A 77 5.30 -2.87 -3.11
C ALA A 77 5.28 -3.77 -1.88
N LEU A 78 6.13 -4.78 -1.82
CA LEU A 78 6.20 -5.66 -0.64
C LEU A 78 6.50 -4.86 0.62
N SER A 79 7.46 -3.94 0.54
CA SER A 79 7.81 -3.08 1.66
C SER A 79 6.66 -2.15 2.04
N TRP A 80 5.95 -1.60 1.06
CA TRP A 80 4.83 -0.70 1.31
C TRP A 80 3.73 -1.37 2.13
N TYR A 81 3.31 -2.55 1.70
CA TYR A 81 2.20 -3.25 2.36
C TYR A 81 2.64 -3.89 3.68
N ASP A 82 3.89 -4.34 3.78
CA ASP A 82 4.45 -4.82 5.03
C ASP A 82 4.41 -3.73 6.10
N ARG A 83 4.87 -2.53 5.76
CA ARG A 83 4.86 -1.37 6.67
C ARG A 83 3.45 -0.90 6.98
N ALA A 84 2.57 -0.87 5.98
CA ALA A 84 1.18 -0.47 6.18
C ALA A 84 0.45 -1.43 7.11
N TYR A 85 0.70 -2.73 6.96
CA TYR A 85 0.12 -3.73 7.85
C TYR A 85 0.60 -3.53 9.29
N ASP A 86 1.89 -3.27 9.48
CA ASP A 86 2.45 -2.99 10.81
C ASP A 86 1.88 -1.72 11.41
N ALA A 87 1.49 -0.75 10.58
CA ALA A 87 0.85 0.49 11.03
C ALA A 87 -0.62 0.31 11.37
N GLY A 88 -1.19 -0.88 11.21
CA GLY A 88 -2.56 -1.19 11.61
C GLY A 88 -3.59 -1.25 10.48
N VAL A 89 -3.15 -1.22 9.23
CA VAL A 89 -4.06 -1.31 8.07
C VAL A 89 -4.30 -2.78 7.73
N GLU A 90 -5.43 -3.33 8.14
CA GLU A 90 -5.75 -4.74 7.89
C GLU A 90 -5.84 -5.07 6.39
N GLN A 91 -6.37 -4.15 5.60
CA GLN A 91 -6.46 -4.30 4.15
C GLN A 91 -5.08 -4.53 3.52
N ALA A 92 -4.05 -3.89 4.07
CA ALA A 92 -2.68 -4.05 3.58
C ALA A 92 -2.19 -5.49 3.73
N GLY A 93 -2.62 -6.18 4.78
CA GLY A 93 -2.28 -7.60 4.98
C GLY A 93 -2.83 -8.49 3.87
N LEU A 94 -4.03 -8.21 3.39
CA LEU A 94 -4.64 -8.95 2.29
C LEU A 94 -3.89 -8.73 0.98
N VAL A 95 -3.52 -7.48 0.69
CA VAL A 95 -2.77 -7.16 -0.52
C VAL A 95 -1.37 -7.78 -0.44
N LEU A 96 -0.71 -7.68 0.70
CA LEU A 96 0.60 -8.31 0.92
C LEU A 96 0.52 -9.80 0.65
N ALA A 97 -0.52 -10.47 1.15
CA ALA A 97 -0.71 -11.89 0.94
C ALA A 97 -0.88 -12.22 -0.55
N GLN A 98 -1.67 -11.43 -1.27
CA GLN A 98 -1.84 -11.61 -2.71
C GLN A 98 -0.52 -11.47 -3.46
N LEU A 99 0.31 -10.51 -3.06
CA LEU A 99 1.62 -10.30 -3.68
C LEU A 99 2.60 -11.44 -3.38
N VAL A 100 2.64 -11.89 -2.13
CA VAL A 100 3.59 -12.91 -1.67
C VAL A 100 3.23 -14.30 -2.21
N LEU A 101 1.94 -14.59 -2.28
CA LEU A 101 1.45 -15.91 -2.66
C LEU A 101 1.17 -16.04 -4.15
N ASN A 102 1.43 -14.99 -4.92
CA ASN A 102 1.30 -15.01 -6.37
C ASN A 102 2.43 -15.85 -6.99
N HIS A 103 2.12 -16.59 -8.04
CA HIS A 103 3.11 -17.41 -8.76
C HIS A 103 4.28 -16.61 -9.33
N ALA A 104 4.07 -15.33 -9.62
CA ALA A 104 5.10 -14.44 -10.14
C ALA A 104 5.82 -13.66 -9.03
N ALA A 105 5.62 -14.02 -7.76
CA ALA A 105 6.26 -13.33 -6.64
C ALA A 105 7.79 -13.45 -6.73
N PRO A 106 8.53 -12.34 -6.47
CA PRO A 106 10.00 -12.39 -6.50
C PRO A 106 10.54 -13.18 -5.31
N PRO A 107 11.80 -13.67 -5.38
CA PRO A 107 12.40 -14.41 -4.28
C PRO A 107 12.42 -13.65 -2.96
N GLU A 108 12.48 -12.33 -3.00
CA GLU A 108 12.45 -11.47 -1.82
C GLU A 108 11.15 -11.61 -1.02
N ALA A 109 10.08 -12.07 -1.67
CA ALA A 109 8.80 -12.26 -1.00
C ALA A 109 8.78 -13.43 -0.03
N LEU A 110 9.73 -14.36 -0.14
CA LEU A 110 9.73 -15.57 0.69
C LEU A 110 9.79 -15.28 2.19
N HIS A 111 10.55 -14.26 2.59
CA HIS A 111 10.68 -13.92 4.01
C HIS A 111 9.39 -13.31 4.61
N LEU A 112 8.47 -12.89 3.76
CA LEU A 112 7.19 -12.33 4.20
C LEU A 112 6.05 -13.35 4.17
N ARG A 113 6.32 -14.56 3.70
CA ARG A 113 5.29 -15.59 3.53
C ARG A 113 4.55 -15.92 4.82
N ASP A 114 5.27 -16.16 5.89
CA ASP A 114 4.66 -16.51 7.18
C ASP A 114 3.81 -15.37 7.72
N LYS A 115 4.28 -14.14 7.59
CA LYS A 115 3.55 -12.95 7.99
C LYS A 115 2.27 -12.77 7.16
N ALA A 116 2.36 -12.99 5.85
CA ALA A 116 1.22 -12.89 4.95
C ALA A 116 0.16 -13.95 5.27
N LEU A 117 0.58 -15.19 5.53
CA LEU A 117 -0.34 -16.25 5.90
C LEU A 117 -1.02 -15.95 7.24
N LEU A 118 -0.27 -15.44 8.21
CA LEU A 118 -0.84 -15.06 9.50
C LEU A 118 -1.86 -13.92 9.34
N ALA A 119 -1.58 -12.96 8.48
CA ALA A 119 -2.51 -11.87 8.19
C ALA A 119 -3.81 -12.39 7.58
N LEU A 120 -3.72 -13.36 6.65
CA LEU A 120 -4.89 -14.00 6.06
C LEU A 120 -5.70 -14.76 7.10
N GLU A 121 -5.03 -15.54 7.95
CA GLU A 121 -5.70 -16.31 8.99
C GLU A 121 -6.44 -15.40 9.97
N THR A 122 -5.80 -14.31 10.38
CA THR A 122 -6.39 -13.33 11.27
C THR A 122 -7.63 -12.67 10.65
N ALA A 123 -7.52 -12.26 9.39
CA ALA A 123 -8.64 -11.64 8.67
C ALA A 123 -9.79 -12.62 8.46
N ALA A 124 -9.48 -13.87 8.14
CA ALA A 124 -10.48 -14.92 7.94
C ALA A 124 -11.25 -15.20 9.22
N ARG A 125 -10.57 -15.24 10.37
CA ARG A 125 -11.21 -15.40 11.67
C ARG A 125 -12.11 -14.22 12.01
N GLY A 126 -11.74 -13.03 11.56
CA GLY A 126 -12.53 -11.81 11.73
C GLY A 126 -13.73 -11.71 10.79
N GLY A 127 -13.93 -12.68 9.90
CA GLY A 127 -15.08 -12.72 9.02
C GLY A 127 -14.83 -12.28 7.58
N SER A 128 -13.59 -12.01 7.19
CA SER A 128 -13.28 -11.61 5.82
C SER A 128 -13.47 -12.78 4.85
N ALA A 129 -14.47 -12.69 3.97
CA ALA A 129 -14.73 -13.70 2.95
C ALA A 129 -13.57 -13.79 1.96
N GLU A 130 -12.96 -12.66 1.61
CA GLU A 130 -11.81 -12.61 0.70
C GLU A 130 -10.62 -13.37 1.29
N ALA A 131 -10.34 -13.16 2.59
CA ALA A 131 -9.25 -13.86 3.27
C ALA A 131 -9.52 -15.36 3.35
N GLN A 132 -10.75 -15.77 3.61
CA GLN A 132 -11.15 -17.17 3.65
C GLN A 132 -10.93 -17.83 2.29
N TRP A 133 -11.31 -17.15 1.23
CA TRP A 133 -11.13 -17.64 -0.14
C TRP A 133 -9.64 -17.77 -0.50
N LEU A 134 -8.85 -16.77 -0.17
CA LEU A 134 -7.41 -16.80 -0.45
C LEU A 134 -6.71 -17.93 0.31
N LEU A 135 -7.07 -18.16 1.57
CA LEU A 135 -6.52 -19.28 2.37
C LEU A 135 -6.88 -20.62 1.75
N ALA A 136 -8.13 -20.81 1.33
CA ALA A 136 -8.57 -22.05 0.71
C ALA A 136 -7.77 -22.34 -0.57
N HIS A 137 -7.49 -21.32 -1.36
CA HIS A 137 -6.70 -21.44 -2.58
C HIS A 137 -5.23 -21.79 -2.29
N GLN A 138 -4.65 -21.23 -1.23
CA GLN A 138 -3.25 -21.48 -0.89
C GLN A 138 -3.04 -22.85 -0.27
N THR A 139 -4.04 -23.37 0.44
CA THR A 139 -3.93 -24.68 1.08
C THR A 139 -4.35 -25.81 0.15
N GLY A 140 -4.78 -25.52 -1.06
CA GLY A 140 -5.26 -26.53 -2.00
C GLY A 140 -6.67 -27.04 -1.69
N ALA A 141 -7.34 -26.45 -0.70
CA ALA A 141 -8.71 -26.83 -0.36
C ALA A 141 -9.68 -26.30 -1.45
N PRO A 142 -10.82 -26.96 -1.66
CA PRO A 142 -11.80 -26.45 -2.60
C PRO A 142 -12.35 -25.11 -2.14
N ALA A 143 -12.62 -24.21 -3.11
CA ALA A 143 -13.18 -22.90 -2.79
C ALA A 143 -14.52 -23.05 -2.09
N PRO A 144 -14.86 -22.22 -1.11
CA PRO A 144 -16.15 -22.25 -0.47
C PRO A 144 -17.25 -21.97 -1.51
N ALA A 145 -18.31 -22.72 -1.42
CA ALA A 145 -19.44 -22.60 -2.33
C ALA A 145 -20.22 -21.29 -2.12
#